data_63bb5c956f3b0168f8c7bb996833c4fb
#
_entry.id   63bb5c956f3b0168f8c7bb996833c4fb
#
_cell.length_a   1.000
_cell.length_b   1.000
_cell.length_c   1.000
_cell.angle_alpha   90.00
_cell.angle_beta   90.00
_cell.angle_gamma   90.00
#
_symmetry.space_group_name_H-M   'P 1'
#
loop_
_entity.id
_entity.type
_entity.pdbx_description
1 polymer ?
#
loop_
_entity_poly.entity_id
_entity_poly.type
_entity_poly.pdbx_seq_one_letter_code
_entity_poly.pdbx_strand_id
1 'polypeptide(L)'
;MNRSARRRLTAAVLTVVAVTASATACSSDADDTSTKAEGGGTYTIWDPYPQFEKGSAWAKLLDGCGTEAGVKIKRTAFDTSDLANKALLAAQQDNSADVLIVDNPVVSTLAEAGVLTTTEDNKLDTSKVSPNLLAAGQSGGKTYGTPIGANTLALYYNKAVLKKAGVDISSVTDWKSLTAAMAKVKKAGKKGITFSAIGTEEGSFQFLPWFWGSGAKLTELDSSQAVSALSLWKKWLDKGYAPNSVINNTQTTSWQEFASGDYAFAENGTWQLANAEKAGFEYGVIPVPGASGGDAAAPTGGEFVTIPVQGDTGRYATSQKLVSCLTNSENLLETDTTLSYVAPTTEVQDKQVAADAKLKPWVDAVKAAKGRTSDDLGTKYPKISEQMWKAVQSALSGSASPKDALGSAQSAVK
;
A
#
# COMPACT_ATOMS: atom_id res chain seq x y z
N MET A 1 -14.33 -30.49 -57.16
CA MET A 1 -13.79 -31.86 -57.19
C MET A 1 -13.57 -32.30 -55.76
N ASN A 2 -14.55 -33.02 -55.14
CA ASN A 2 -14.65 -34.48 -54.97
C ASN A 2 -13.39 -35.04 -54.25
N ARG A 3 -13.42 -35.70 -53.11
CA ARG A 3 -14.25 -36.79 -52.51
C ARG A 3 -13.84 -36.93 -51.03
N SER A 4 -14.68 -36.98 -50.01
CA SER A 4 -15.45 -38.11 -49.43
C SER A 4 -14.69 -39.44 -49.22
N ALA A 5 -14.62 -39.89 -47.95
CA ALA A 5 -14.87 -41.26 -47.49
C ALA A 5 -14.45 -41.38 -46.01
N ARG A 6 -15.35 -41.55 -45.10
CA ARG A 6 -16.03 -42.74 -44.56
C ARG A 6 -15.22 -43.53 -43.51
N ARG A 7 -15.75 -43.45 -42.28
CA ARG A 7 -16.09 -44.49 -41.29
C ARG A 7 -15.15 -45.69 -41.10
N ARG A 8 -14.78 -45.97 -39.86
CA ARG A 8 -15.07 -47.29 -39.22
C ARG A 8 -15.15 -47.15 -37.69
N LEU A 9 -16.28 -47.55 -37.15
CA LEU A 9 -16.50 -47.95 -35.76
C LEU A 9 -15.77 -49.27 -35.50
N THR A 10 -15.20 -49.43 -34.32
CA THR A 10 -14.99 -50.73 -33.71
C THR A 10 -15.32 -50.65 -32.22
N ALA A 11 -16.31 -51.43 -31.85
CA ALA A 11 -16.71 -51.71 -30.47
C ALA A 11 -15.86 -52.88 -29.94
N ALA A 12 -15.48 -52.85 -28.66
CA ALA A 12 -15.02 -54.01 -27.90
C ALA A 12 -15.29 -53.73 -26.40
N VAL A 13 -16.35 -54.31 -25.92
CA VAL A 13 -16.47 -55.44 -25.00
C VAL A 13 -15.97 -55.17 -23.57
N LEU A 14 -16.97 -55.05 -22.67
CA LEU A 14 -16.86 -55.11 -21.22
C LEU A 14 -16.32 -56.46 -20.75
N THR A 15 -15.44 -56.43 -19.74
CA THR A 15 -15.22 -57.54 -18.84
C THR A 15 -15.37 -57.08 -17.40
N VAL A 16 -16.44 -57.50 -16.77
CA VAL A 16 -16.72 -57.32 -15.33
C VAL A 16 -15.96 -58.42 -14.59
N VAL A 17 -15.12 -58.04 -13.62
CA VAL A 17 -14.57 -58.95 -12.62
C VAL A 17 -15.12 -58.52 -11.28
N ALA A 18 -16.03 -59.33 -10.74
CA ALA A 18 -16.51 -59.23 -9.39
C ALA A 18 -15.50 -59.90 -8.45
N VAL A 19 -15.04 -59.13 -7.44
CA VAL A 19 -14.31 -59.68 -6.31
C VAL A 19 -15.15 -59.47 -5.06
N THR A 20 -15.63 -60.53 -4.52
CA THR A 20 -16.30 -60.61 -3.19
C THR A 20 -15.25 -60.49 -2.08
N ALA A 21 -15.41 -59.51 -1.22
CA ALA A 21 -14.63 -59.43 0.01
C ALA A 21 -15.56 -59.58 1.21
N SER A 22 -15.19 -60.51 2.05
CA SER A 22 -15.88 -60.95 3.26
C SER A 22 -15.83 -59.89 4.37
N ALA A 23 -16.96 -59.59 4.94
CA ALA A 23 -17.07 -58.78 6.15
C ALA A 23 -16.70 -59.61 7.38
N THR A 24 -15.76 -59.12 8.17
CA THR A 24 -15.61 -59.48 9.57
C THR A 24 -15.90 -58.22 10.42
N ALA A 25 -17.02 -58.30 11.11
CA ALA A 25 -17.39 -57.35 12.11
C ALA A 25 -16.62 -57.65 13.41
N CYS A 26 -15.91 -56.61 13.94
CA CYS A 26 -15.59 -56.55 15.36
C CYS A 26 -16.11 -55.23 15.86
N SER A 27 -17.13 -55.31 16.69
CA SER A 27 -17.60 -54.22 17.53
C SER A 27 -16.60 -54.02 18.68
N SER A 28 -16.13 -52.81 18.85
CA SER A 28 -15.59 -52.33 20.11
C SER A 28 -16.05 -50.89 20.30
N ASP A 29 -16.72 -50.66 21.39
CA ASP A 29 -17.13 -49.37 21.88
C ASP A 29 -15.93 -48.40 21.83
N ALA A 30 -16.07 -47.33 21.11
CA ALA A 30 -15.12 -46.20 21.12
C ALA A 30 -15.86 -44.98 21.66
N ASP A 31 -15.51 -44.65 22.88
CA ASP A 31 -15.76 -43.37 23.50
C ASP A 31 -15.44 -42.24 22.54
N ASP A 32 -16.46 -41.46 22.20
CA ASP A 32 -16.33 -40.24 21.39
C ASP A 32 -15.78 -39.10 22.26
N THR A 33 -14.48 -39.13 22.52
CA THR A 33 -13.72 -37.96 22.96
C THR A 33 -12.97 -37.43 21.74
N SER A 34 -13.65 -36.59 20.95
CA SER A 34 -12.99 -35.75 19.97
C SER A 34 -12.10 -34.73 20.70
N THR A 35 -10.90 -35.15 21.07
CA THR A 35 -9.82 -34.24 21.36
C THR A 35 -9.47 -33.54 20.05
N LYS A 36 -10.03 -32.35 19.86
CA LYS A 36 -9.51 -31.39 18.87
C LYS A 36 -8.02 -31.26 19.12
N ALA A 37 -7.20 -31.70 18.16
CA ALA A 37 -5.78 -31.50 18.17
C ALA A 37 -5.51 -29.99 18.14
N GLU A 38 -5.23 -29.40 19.29
CA GLU A 38 -4.59 -28.09 19.35
C GLU A 38 -3.16 -28.27 18.85
N GLY A 39 -2.85 -27.61 17.71
CA GLY A 39 -1.49 -27.42 17.24
C GLY A 39 -0.98 -28.51 16.29
N GLY A 40 -0.84 -28.17 15.00
CA GLY A 40 -0.12 -28.99 14.03
C GLY A 40 -0.76 -28.97 12.65
N GLY A 41 -0.80 -27.81 12.00
CA GLY A 41 -1.28 -27.68 10.61
C GLY A 41 -0.43 -26.71 9.82
N THR A 42 -0.70 -26.61 8.52
CA THR A 42 -0.15 -25.55 7.69
C THR A 42 -1.17 -24.41 7.58
N TYR A 43 -0.71 -23.20 7.93
CA TYR A 43 -1.48 -21.97 7.81
C TYR A 43 -0.93 -21.13 6.69
N THR A 44 -1.79 -20.47 5.92
CA THR A 44 -1.43 -19.69 4.76
C THR A 44 -1.43 -18.21 5.09
N ILE A 45 -0.34 -17.52 4.74
CA ILE A 45 -0.24 -16.06 4.82
C ILE A 45 -0.01 -15.53 3.42
N TRP A 46 -0.89 -14.63 2.97
CA TRP A 46 -0.71 -13.91 1.73
C TRP A 46 -0.31 -12.46 1.99
N ASP A 47 0.70 -11.97 1.26
CA ASP A 47 1.23 -10.62 1.42
C ASP A 47 1.63 -9.96 0.09
N PRO A 48 1.81 -8.61 0.05
CA PRO A 48 2.14 -7.87 -1.17
C PRO A 48 3.66 -7.67 -1.35
N TYR A 49 4.51 -8.57 -0.83
CA TYR A 49 5.95 -8.37 -0.79
C TYR A 49 6.75 -9.45 -1.54
N PRO A 50 6.60 -9.57 -2.89
CA PRO A 50 7.31 -10.60 -3.67
C PRO A 50 8.83 -10.43 -3.65
N GLN A 51 9.35 -9.23 -3.31
CA GLN A 51 10.77 -8.94 -3.19
C GLN A 51 11.45 -9.63 -2.00
N PHE A 52 10.69 -10.06 -1.00
CA PHE A 52 11.23 -10.79 0.15
C PHE A 52 11.12 -12.30 -0.09
N GLU A 53 12.22 -12.89 -0.53
CA GLU A 53 12.31 -14.32 -0.77
C GLU A 53 12.40 -15.15 0.52
N LYS A 54 12.34 -16.47 0.37
CA LYS A 54 12.53 -17.41 1.49
C LYS A 54 13.87 -17.14 2.19
N GLY A 55 13.82 -17.04 3.52
CA GLY A 55 14.99 -16.76 4.36
C GLY A 55 15.31 -15.28 4.56
N SER A 56 14.56 -14.36 3.93
CA SER A 56 14.59 -12.92 4.24
C SER A 56 14.16 -12.66 5.68
N ALA A 57 14.46 -11.47 6.21
CA ALA A 57 13.99 -11.05 7.53
C ALA A 57 12.46 -11.16 7.64
N TRP A 58 11.73 -10.66 6.65
CA TRP A 58 10.28 -10.78 6.60
C TRP A 58 9.77 -12.23 6.66
N ALA A 59 10.33 -13.12 5.82
CA ALA A 59 9.93 -14.53 5.83
C ALA A 59 10.23 -15.21 7.18
N LYS A 60 11.37 -14.89 7.82
CA LYS A 60 11.73 -15.43 9.13
C LYS A 60 10.81 -14.95 10.23
N LEU A 61 10.36 -13.68 10.18
CA LEU A 61 9.41 -13.14 11.14
C LEU A 61 8.08 -13.89 11.05
N LEU A 62 7.56 -14.14 9.83
CA LEU A 62 6.34 -14.92 9.62
C LEU A 62 6.50 -16.36 10.13
N ASP A 63 7.62 -17.02 9.84
CA ASP A 63 7.94 -18.37 10.30
C ASP A 63 8.07 -18.42 11.84
N GLY A 64 8.61 -17.36 12.45
CA GLY A 64 8.69 -17.18 13.91
C GLY A 64 7.32 -17.16 14.55
N CYS A 65 6.40 -16.33 14.02
CA CYS A 65 5.01 -16.29 14.49
C CYS A 65 4.29 -17.64 14.29
N GLY A 66 4.59 -18.36 13.21
CA GLY A 66 4.08 -19.72 13.02
C GLY A 66 4.58 -20.68 14.10
N THR A 67 5.88 -20.61 14.42
CA THR A 67 6.49 -21.42 15.47
C THR A 67 5.87 -21.15 16.85
N GLU A 68 5.65 -19.86 17.19
CA GLU A 68 4.99 -19.44 18.42
C GLU A 68 3.55 -19.93 18.50
N ALA A 69 2.83 -19.90 17.37
CA ALA A 69 1.47 -20.42 17.28
C ALA A 69 1.39 -21.96 17.20
N GLY A 70 2.53 -22.69 17.10
CA GLY A 70 2.60 -24.14 16.98
C GLY A 70 2.22 -24.68 15.61
N VAL A 71 2.39 -23.89 14.54
CA VAL A 71 2.00 -24.25 13.17
C VAL A 71 3.11 -23.97 12.17
N LYS A 72 2.98 -24.53 10.96
CA LYS A 72 3.85 -24.20 9.83
C LYS A 72 3.22 -23.11 8.97
N ILE A 73 4.01 -22.14 8.52
CA ILE A 73 3.53 -21.08 7.63
C ILE A 73 3.83 -21.47 6.18
N LYS A 74 2.80 -21.36 5.34
CA LYS A 74 2.92 -21.34 3.89
C LYS A 74 2.66 -19.92 3.40
N ARG A 75 3.72 -19.17 3.16
CA ARG A 75 3.65 -17.82 2.62
C ARG A 75 3.43 -17.85 1.11
N THR A 76 2.56 -16.99 0.59
CA THR A 76 2.43 -16.69 -0.83
C THR A 76 2.43 -15.17 -1.02
N ALA A 77 3.39 -14.65 -1.79
CA ALA A 77 3.47 -13.24 -2.11
C ALA A 77 2.92 -12.97 -3.51
N PHE A 78 2.26 -11.81 -3.66
CA PHE A 78 1.68 -11.35 -4.91
C PHE A 78 2.08 -9.89 -5.13
N ASP A 79 2.00 -9.41 -6.36
CA ASP A 79 2.04 -7.98 -6.60
C ASP A 79 0.82 -7.30 -5.94
N THR A 80 1.03 -6.12 -5.35
CA THR A 80 0.00 -5.38 -4.61
C THR A 80 -1.28 -5.19 -5.44
N SER A 81 -1.15 -4.90 -6.73
CA SER A 81 -2.27 -4.71 -7.66
C SER A 81 -3.10 -5.98 -7.90
N ASP A 82 -2.49 -7.17 -7.77
CA ASP A 82 -3.15 -8.45 -8.03
C ASP A 82 -3.80 -9.05 -6.79
N LEU A 83 -3.25 -8.76 -5.62
CA LEU A 83 -3.60 -9.42 -4.36
C LEU A 83 -5.08 -9.28 -4.01
N ALA A 84 -5.67 -8.10 -4.20
CA ALA A 84 -7.08 -7.86 -3.94
C ALA A 84 -7.99 -8.78 -4.77
N ASN A 85 -7.73 -8.88 -6.08
CA ASN A 85 -8.50 -9.73 -6.98
C ASN A 85 -8.35 -11.22 -6.63
N LYS A 86 -7.13 -11.63 -6.27
CA LYS A 86 -6.86 -13.01 -5.84
C LYS A 86 -7.57 -13.36 -4.54
N ALA A 87 -7.64 -12.44 -3.58
CA ALA A 87 -8.37 -12.62 -2.34
C ALA A 87 -9.89 -12.76 -2.58
N LEU A 88 -10.46 -11.92 -3.45
CA LEU A 88 -11.88 -12.02 -3.83
C LEU A 88 -12.20 -13.36 -4.51
N LEU A 89 -11.36 -13.81 -5.44
CA LEU A 89 -11.54 -15.09 -6.13
C LEU A 89 -11.39 -16.28 -5.18
N ALA A 90 -10.42 -16.23 -4.27
CA ALA A 90 -10.21 -17.30 -3.29
C ALA A 90 -11.40 -17.41 -2.33
N ALA A 91 -11.96 -16.29 -1.87
CA ALA A 91 -13.16 -16.27 -1.04
C ALA A 91 -14.39 -16.91 -1.73
N GLN A 92 -14.56 -16.64 -3.04
CA GLN A 92 -15.64 -17.26 -3.83
C GLN A 92 -15.48 -18.78 -3.99
N GLN A 93 -14.28 -19.31 -3.78
CA GLN A 93 -13.93 -20.72 -3.91
C GLN A 93 -13.75 -21.41 -2.55
N ASP A 94 -14.15 -20.79 -1.45
CA ASP A 94 -13.93 -21.25 -0.08
C ASP A 94 -12.45 -21.62 0.22
N ASN A 95 -11.51 -20.91 -0.41
CA ASN A 95 -10.06 -21.15 -0.33
C ASN A 95 -9.30 -19.88 0.10
N SER A 96 -9.86 -19.12 1.02
CA SER A 96 -9.22 -17.92 1.58
C SER A 96 -7.94 -18.26 2.32
N ALA A 97 -6.98 -17.33 2.30
CA ALA A 97 -5.81 -17.41 3.20
C ALA A 97 -6.25 -17.31 4.67
N ASP A 98 -5.46 -17.88 5.59
CA ASP A 98 -5.73 -17.78 7.03
C ASP A 98 -5.44 -16.39 7.58
N VAL A 99 -4.43 -15.75 7.01
CA VAL A 99 -4.05 -14.36 7.27
C VAL A 99 -3.76 -13.68 5.93
N LEU A 100 -4.28 -12.49 5.75
CA LEU A 100 -4.11 -11.70 4.54
C LEU A 100 -3.57 -10.31 4.89
N ILE A 101 -2.46 -9.93 4.26
CA ILE A 101 -1.83 -8.62 4.42
C ILE A 101 -2.07 -7.83 3.14
N VAL A 102 -2.77 -6.71 3.22
CA VAL A 102 -3.19 -5.91 2.05
C VAL A 102 -2.96 -4.43 2.24
N ASP A 103 -2.74 -3.71 1.16
CA ASP A 103 -2.69 -2.23 1.16
C ASP A 103 -3.99 -1.65 1.74
N ASN A 104 -3.86 -0.60 2.52
CA ASN A 104 -4.94 -0.06 3.32
C ASN A 104 -6.24 0.26 2.54
N PRO A 105 -6.25 0.83 1.31
CA PRO A 105 -7.50 1.10 0.60
C PRO A 105 -8.25 -0.16 0.15
N VAL A 106 -7.57 -1.31 0.12
CA VAL A 106 -8.17 -2.58 -0.27
C VAL A 106 -9.05 -3.15 0.84
N VAL A 107 -8.79 -2.80 2.11
CA VAL A 107 -9.55 -3.31 3.26
C VAL A 107 -11.04 -3.03 3.12
N SER A 108 -11.43 -1.81 2.76
CA SER A 108 -12.84 -1.46 2.57
C SER A 108 -13.50 -2.27 1.44
N THR A 109 -12.78 -2.50 0.35
CA THR A 109 -13.27 -3.32 -0.79
C THR A 109 -13.54 -4.76 -0.36
N LEU A 110 -12.61 -5.38 0.37
CA LEU A 110 -12.76 -6.75 0.84
C LEU A 110 -13.82 -6.86 1.96
N ALA A 111 -13.92 -5.85 2.82
CA ALA A 111 -14.93 -5.79 3.87
C ALA A 111 -16.35 -5.71 3.29
N GLU A 112 -16.59 -4.83 2.31
CA GLU A 112 -17.89 -4.70 1.64
C GLU A 112 -18.25 -5.94 0.81
N ALA A 113 -17.26 -6.64 0.28
CA ALA A 113 -17.46 -7.94 -0.38
C ALA A 113 -17.74 -9.09 0.59
N GLY A 114 -17.70 -8.84 1.92
CA GLY A 114 -17.90 -9.88 2.93
C GLY A 114 -16.76 -10.90 3.05
N VAL A 115 -15.56 -10.53 2.57
CA VAL A 115 -14.38 -11.42 2.57
C VAL A 115 -13.64 -11.39 3.90
N LEU A 116 -13.78 -10.33 4.68
CA LEU A 116 -13.04 -10.13 5.93
C LEU A 116 -13.94 -10.28 7.16
N THR A 117 -13.38 -10.79 8.23
CA THR A 117 -13.95 -10.75 9.58
C THR A 117 -13.53 -9.48 10.31
N THR A 118 -14.28 -9.06 11.32
CA THR A 118 -13.95 -7.86 12.10
C THR A 118 -12.87 -8.11 13.14
N THR A 119 -12.19 -7.06 13.58
CA THR A 119 -11.25 -7.14 14.72
C THR A 119 -11.96 -7.49 16.01
N GLU A 120 -13.23 -7.10 16.18
CA GLU A 120 -14.06 -7.43 17.33
C GLU A 120 -14.37 -8.94 17.37
N ASP A 121 -14.82 -9.53 16.25
CA ASP A 121 -15.08 -10.98 16.15
C ASP A 121 -13.83 -11.80 16.48
N ASN A 122 -12.66 -11.29 16.10
CA ASN A 122 -11.37 -11.93 16.34
C ASN A 122 -10.68 -11.50 17.64
N LYS A 123 -11.30 -10.64 18.45
CA LYS A 123 -10.76 -10.16 19.73
C LYS A 123 -9.35 -9.57 19.60
N LEU A 124 -9.06 -8.89 18.47
CA LEU A 124 -7.79 -8.23 18.24
C LEU A 124 -7.78 -6.87 18.95
N ASP A 125 -6.72 -6.61 19.71
CA ASP A 125 -6.56 -5.34 20.41
C ASP A 125 -5.96 -4.27 19.46
N THR A 126 -6.76 -3.28 19.12
CA THR A 126 -6.37 -2.14 18.31
C THR A 126 -6.27 -0.83 19.11
N SER A 127 -6.41 -0.89 20.44
CA SER A 127 -6.52 0.29 21.32
C SER A 127 -5.28 1.18 21.33
N LYS A 128 -4.10 0.63 21.02
CA LYS A 128 -2.82 1.35 20.97
C LYS A 128 -2.49 1.92 19.60
N VAL A 129 -3.26 1.55 18.56
CA VAL A 129 -3.04 2.02 17.18
C VAL A 129 -3.46 3.47 17.06
N SER A 130 -2.65 4.28 16.38
CA SER A 130 -2.97 5.68 16.11
C SER A 130 -4.29 5.78 15.32
N PRO A 131 -5.27 6.59 15.79
CA PRO A 131 -6.62 6.61 15.21
C PRO A 131 -6.66 6.92 13.70
N ASN A 132 -5.80 7.83 13.22
CA ASN A 132 -5.72 8.18 11.80
C ASN A 132 -5.23 6.99 10.94
N LEU A 133 -4.38 6.11 11.49
CA LEU A 133 -3.93 4.92 10.78
C LEU A 133 -5.00 3.83 10.83
N LEU A 134 -5.64 3.63 11.97
CA LEU A 134 -6.70 2.63 12.13
C LEU A 134 -7.91 2.93 11.24
N ALA A 135 -8.22 4.21 11.02
CA ALA A 135 -9.36 4.65 10.19
C ALA A 135 -9.32 4.08 8.77
N ALA A 136 -8.14 3.82 8.20
CA ALA A 136 -8.01 3.24 6.87
C ALA A 136 -8.48 1.76 6.79
N GLY A 137 -8.53 1.07 7.94
CA GLY A 137 -9.04 -0.31 8.06
C GLY A 137 -10.51 -0.39 8.45
N GLN A 138 -11.25 0.73 8.41
CA GLN A 138 -12.66 0.80 8.81
C GLN A 138 -13.59 0.87 7.61
N SER A 139 -14.72 0.17 7.72
CA SER A 139 -15.85 0.23 6.78
C SER A 139 -17.16 -0.02 7.54
N GLY A 140 -18.19 0.79 7.25
CA GLY A 140 -19.50 0.66 7.89
C GLY A 140 -19.46 0.74 9.43
N GLY A 141 -18.54 1.51 10.00
CA GLY A 141 -18.37 1.67 11.45
C GLY A 141 -17.68 0.49 12.16
N LYS A 142 -17.18 -0.49 11.42
CA LYS A 142 -16.44 -1.65 11.94
C LYS A 142 -14.99 -1.62 11.46
N THR A 143 -14.10 -2.24 12.24
CA THR A 143 -12.67 -2.38 11.91
C THR A 143 -12.40 -3.80 11.42
N TYR A 144 -11.66 -3.95 10.30
CA TYR A 144 -11.44 -5.23 9.61
C TYR A 144 -9.98 -5.68 9.57
N GLY A 145 -9.13 -5.05 10.33
CA GLY A 145 -7.72 -5.41 10.45
C GLY A 145 -6.95 -4.42 11.30
N THR A 146 -5.67 -4.66 11.46
CA THR A 146 -4.76 -3.77 12.17
C THR A 146 -3.55 -3.45 11.29
N PRO A 147 -3.07 -2.19 11.24
CA PRO A 147 -1.89 -1.85 10.44
C PRO A 147 -0.65 -2.53 11.02
N ILE A 148 0.22 -3.04 10.14
CA ILE A 148 1.54 -3.58 10.50
C ILE A 148 2.64 -2.54 10.38
N GLY A 149 2.31 -1.35 9.93
CA GLY A 149 3.18 -0.21 9.72
C GLY A 149 2.50 0.81 8.82
N ALA A 150 3.07 1.99 8.73
CA ALA A 150 2.59 3.06 7.89
C ALA A 150 3.73 3.68 7.08
N ASN A 151 3.43 4.05 5.86
CA ASN A 151 4.28 4.90 5.06
C ASN A 151 3.52 6.15 4.62
N THR A 152 4.25 7.16 4.17
CA THR A 152 3.68 8.39 3.63
C THR A 152 4.70 9.07 2.73
N LEU A 153 4.32 10.18 2.12
CA LEU A 153 5.16 10.98 1.23
C LEU A 153 5.71 12.23 1.92
N ALA A 154 6.90 12.61 1.49
CA ALA A 154 7.54 13.86 1.87
C ALA A 154 8.46 14.33 0.73
N LEU A 155 9.07 15.51 0.88
CA LEU A 155 10.09 15.99 -0.04
C LEU A 155 11.48 15.66 0.49
N TYR A 156 12.18 14.76 -0.19
CA TYR A 156 13.63 14.64 -0.09
C TYR A 156 14.29 15.84 -0.77
N TYR A 157 15.35 16.37 -0.19
CA TYR A 157 16.15 17.42 -0.81
C TYR A 157 17.63 17.14 -0.76
N ASN A 158 18.34 17.54 -1.84
CA ASN A 158 19.78 17.41 -1.95
C ASN A 158 20.45 18.68 -1.42
N LYS A 159 21.16 18.58 -0.28
CA LYS A 159 21.80 19.71 0.39
C LYS A 159 22.84 20.39 -0.49
N ALA A 160 23.62 19.62 -1.25
CA ALA A 160 24.67 20.16 -2.13
C ALA A 160 24.07 20.98 -3.28
N VAL A 161 22.98 20.52 -3.89
CA VAL A 161 22.26 21.24 -4.97
C VAL A 161 21.65 22.53 -4.44
N LEU A 162 20.99 22.50 -3.28
CA LEU A 162 20.42 23.69 -2.65
C LEU A 162 21.50 24.72 -2.28
N LYS A 163 22.61 24.28 -1.69
CA LYS A 163 23.77 25.13 -1.36
C LYS A 163 24.32 25.80 -2.60
N LYS A 164 24.53 25.05 -3.69
CA LYS A 164 25.00 25.59 -4.99
C LYS A 164 24.05 26.66 -5.54
N ALA A 165 22.75 26.49 -5.36
CA ALA A 165 21.72 27.41 -5.83
C ALA A 165 21.46 28.59 -4.87
N GLY A 166 22.13 28.66 -3.73
CA GLY A 166 21.90 29.69 -2.69
C GLY A 166 20.47 29.62 -2.13
N VAL A 167 19.96 28.41 -1.92
CA VAL A 167 18.63 28.16 -1.34
C VAL A 167 18.81 27.67 0.10
N ASP A 168 18.21 28.40 1.03
CA ASP A 168 18.00 27.94 2.41
C ASP A 168 16.70 27.13 2.46
N ILE A 169 16.79 25.88 2.87
CA ILE A 169 15.62 24.98 2.97
C ILE A 169 14.56 25.50 3.95
N SER A 170 14.95 26.18 5.02
CA SER A 170 14.02 26.76 5.99
C SER A 170 13.11 27.84 5.40
N SER A 171 13.48 28.40 4.23
CA SER A 171 12.67 29.36 3.48
C SER A 171 11.59 28.70 2.60
N VAL A 172 11.60 27.37 2.48
CA VAL A 172 10.64 26.61 1.65
C VAL A 172 9.45 26.23 2.54
N THR A 173 8.46 27.09 2.59
CA THR A 173 7.31 26.95 3.51
C THR A 173 5.96 26.86 2.83
N ASP A 174 5.91 27.14 1.50
CA ASP A 174 4.70 27.10 0.67
C ASP A 174 5.04 26.81 -0.79
N TRP A 175 4.04 26.66 -1.63
CA TRP A 175 4.22 26.42 -3.08
C TRP A 175 4.98 27.53 -3.80
N LYS A 176 4.81 28.77 -3.35
CA LYS A 176 5.47 29.94 -3.95
C LYS A 176 6.97 29.93 -3.68
N SER A 177 7.36 29.71 -2.42
CA SER A 177 8.75 29.60 -2.00
C SER A 177 9.44 28.38 -2.58
N LEU A 178 8.78 27.21 -2.63
CA LEU A 178 9.29 26.01 -3.31
C LEU A 178 9.52 26.27 -4.81
N THR A 179 8.56 26.89 -5.50
CA THR A 179 8.71 27.25 -6.91
C THR A 179 9.85 28.25 -7.14
N ALA A 180 10.03 29.21 -6.24
CA ALA A 180 11.14 30.15 -6.28
C ALA A 180 12.50 29.47 -6.05
N ALA A 181 12.56 28.50 -5.13
CA ALA A 181 13.75 27.68 -4.90
C ALA A 181 14.14 26.90 -6.17
N MET A 182 13.18 26.24 -6.83
CA MET A 182 13.44 25.54 -8.09
C MET A 182 13.90 26.46 -9.22
N ALA A 183 13.39 27.70 -9.27
CA ALA A 183 13.87 28.69 -10.24
C ALA A 183 15.35 29.05 -10.01
N LYS A 184 15.80 29.20 -8.75
CA LYS A 184 17.22 29.39 -8.41
C LYS A 184 18.06 28.18 -8.78
N VAL A 185 17.57 26.97 -8.47
CA VAL A 185 18.22 25.69 -8.81
C VAL A 185 18.43 25.58 -10.32
N LYS A 186 17.42 25.89 -11.13
CA LYS A 186 17.52 25.90 -12.59
C LYS A 186 18.56 26.90 -13.09
N LYS A 187 18.63 28.10 -12.51
CA LYS A 187 19.67 29.09 -12.82
C LYS A 187 21.07 28.61 -12.47
N ALA A 188 21.22 27.78 -11.44
CA ALA A 188 22.51 27.17 -11.07
C ALA A 188 22.88 25.95 -11.92
N GLY A 189 22.11 25.64 -12.98
CA GLY A 189 22.36 24.54 -13.90
C GLY A 189 22.01 23.17 -13.34
N LYS A 190 21.08 23.13 -12.37
CA LYS A 190 20.57 21.90 -11.76
C LYS A 190 19.07 21.75 -12.02
N LYS A 191 18.50 20.57 -11.72
CA LYS A 191 17.11 20.23 -11.94
C LYS A 191 16.29 20.49 -10.66
N GLY A 192 15.04 20.92 -10.80
CA GLY A 192 14.20 21.32 -9.68
C GLY A 192 13.66 20.15 -8.87
N ILE A 193 12.61 19.53 -9.36
CA ILE A 193 11.90 18.44 -8.67
C ILE A 193 11.63 17.27 -9.62
N THR A 194 11.60 16.07 -9.06
CA THR A 194 11.05 14.88 -9.73
C THR A 194 10.01 14.19 -8.83
N PHE A 195 9.04 13.53 -9.44
CA PHE A 195 7.94 12.81 -8.81
C PHE A 195 7.34 11.78 -9.77
N SER A 196 6.41 10.97 -9.32
CA SER A 196 5.64 10.06 -10.17
C SER A 196 4.27 10.66 -10.50
N ALA A 197 3.98 10.80 -11.79
CA ALA A 197 2.65 11.14 -12.28
C ALA A 197 2.14 10.06 -13.25
N ILE A 198 2.57 8.81 -13.06
CA ILE A 198 2.16 7.68 -13.88
C ILE A 198 0.65 7.45 -13.82
N GLY A 199 0.05 6.94 -14.90
CA GLY A 199 -1.40 6.69 -15.01
C GLY A 199 -1.89 5.47 -14.22
N THR A 200 -1.60 5.43 -12.91
CA THR A 200 -1.99 4.38 -11.98
C THR A 200 -2.26 4.99 -10.59
N GLU A 201 -2.70 4.17 -9.63
CA GLU A 201 -2.84 4.57 -8.21
C GLU A 201 -1.56 5.24 -7.67
N GLU A 202 -0.40 4.81 -8.11
CA GLU A 202 0.90 5.39 -7.73
C GLU A 202 0.98 6.89 -8.07
N GLY A 203 0.48 7.29 -9.23
CA GLY A 203 0.42 8.70 -9.64
C GLY A 203 -0.62 9.50 -8.83
N SER A 204 -1.78 8.91 -8.52
CA SER A 204 -2.75 9.55 -7.62
C SER A 204 -2.17 9.73 -6.22
N PHE A 205 -1.53 8.69 -5.68
CA PHE A 205 -0.88 8.72 -4.37
C PHE A 205 0.11 9.89 -4.26
N GLN A 206 0.94 10.10 -5.28
CA GLN A 206 1.89 11.22 -5.33
C GLN A 206 1.21 12.59 -5.53
N PHE A 207 0.05 12.65 -6.19
CA PHE A 207 -0.66 13.90 -6.38
C PHE A 207 -1.45 14.35 -5.14
N LEU A 208 -1.84 13.42 -4.26
CA LEU A 208 -2.67 13.70 -3.09
C LEU A 208 -2.11 14.76 -2.14
N PRO A 209 -0.81 14.84 -1.79
CA PRO A 209 -0.31 15.90 -0.93
C PRO A 209 -0.54 17.30 -1.52
N TRP A 210 -0.38 17.47 -2.81
CA TRP A 210 -0.61 18.72 -3.51
C TRP A 210 -2.09 19.04 -3.59
N PHE A 211 -2.92 18.01 -3.87
CA PHE A 211 -4.36 18.12 -3.91
C PHE A 211 -4.94 18.57 -2.56
N TRP A 212 -4.61 17.87 -1.48
CA TRP A 212 -5.05 18.23 -0.12
C TRP A 212 -4.38 19.50 0.40
N GLY A 213 -3.11 19.72 0.06
CA GLY A 213 -2.37 20.93 0.40
C GLY A 213 -2.95 22.20 -0.22
N SER A 214 -3.79 22.10 -1.26
CA SER A 214 -4.59 23.19 -1.80
C SER A 214 -5.89 23.45 -1.04
N GLY A 215 -6.29 22.54 -0.13
CA GLY A 215 -7.61 22.52 0.51
C GLY A 215 -8.69 21.79 -0.29
N ALA A 216 -8.34 21.07 -1.37
CA ALA A 216 -9.29 20.31 -2.18
C ALA A 216 -9.80 19.06 -1.44
N LYS A 217 -10.98 18.59 -1.82
CA LYS A 217 -11.63 17.39 -1.28
C LYS A 217 -11.84 16.36 -2.38
N LEU A 218 -11.65 15.08 -2.06
CA LEU A 218 -11.82 13.97 -3.03
C LEU A 218 -13.26 13.84 -3.56
N THR A 219 -14.23 14.43 -2.90
CA THR A 219 -15.63 14.52 -3.36
C THR A 219 -15.87 15.61 -4.40
N GLU A 220 -14.89 16.53 -4.60
CA GLU A 220 -15.01 17.74 -5.44
C GLU A 220 -13.74 17.89 -6.30
N LEU A 221 -13.53 16.94 -7.25
CA LEU A 221 -12.31 16.91 -8.07
C LEU A 221 -12.14 18.14 -8.98
N ASP A 222 -13.22 18.84 -9.30
CA ASP A 222 -13.23 20.03 -10.17
C ASP A 222 -13.22 21.36 -9.40
N SER A 223 -13.02 21.33 -8.09
CA SER A 223 -12.92 22.55 -7.27
C SER A 223 -11.76 23.46 -7.73
N SER A 224 -11.87 24.76 -7.47
CA SER A 224 -10.79 25.71 -7.80
C SER A 224 -9.48 25.37 -7.13
N GLN A 225 -9.52 24.78 -5.94
CA GLN A 225 -8.37 24.28 -5.20
C GLN A 225 -7.72 23.12 -5.95
N ALA A 226 -8.49 22.11 -6.38
CA ALA A 226 -7.98 20.98 -7.16
C ALA A 226 -7.37 21.45 -8.49
N VAL A 227 -8.03 22.36 -9.19
CA VAL A 227 -7.49 22.98 -10.41
C VAL A 227 -6.17 23.71 -10.15
N SER A 228 -6.04 24.40 -9.00
CA SER A 228 -4.80 25.07 -8.60
C SER A 228 -3.66 24.07 -8.39
N ALA A 229 -3.93 22.94 -7.75
CA ALA A 229 -2.93 21.90 -7.51
C ALA A 229 -2.40 21.29 -8.84
N LEU A 230 -3.30 20.93 -9.74
CA LEU A 230 -2.89 20.35 -11.03
C LEU A 230 -2.21 21.39 -11.92
N SER A 231 -2.63 22.66 -11.85
CA SER A 231 -1.98 23.77 -12.55
C SER A 231 -0.56 24.04 -12.04
N LEU A 232 -0.29 23.78 -10.74
CA LEU A 232 1.06 23.87 -10.19
C LEU A 232 1.99 22.86 -10.84
N TRP A 233 1.62 21.59 -10.91
CA TRP A 233 2.41 20.56 -11.56
C TRP A 233 2.61 20.85 -13.04
N LYS A 234 1.54 21.22 -13.76
CA LYS A 234 1.65 21.63 -15.18
C LYS A 234 2.64 22.77 -15.37
N LYS A 235 2.55 23.81 -14.52
CA LYS A 235 3.49 24.94 -14.55
C LYS A 235 4.93 24.53 -14.32
N TRP A 236 5.19 23.56 -13.43
CA TRP A 236 6.56 23.09 -13.21
C TRP A 236 7.12 22.36 -14.42
N LEU A 237 6.33 21.57 -15.13
CA LEU A 237 6.73 20.97 -16.40
C LEU A 237 6.99 22.06 -17.44
N ASP A 238 6.05 22.99 -17.66
CA ASP A 238 6.15 24.06 -18.68
C ASP A 238 7.35 24.97 -18.44
N LYS A 239 7.73 25.18 -17.18
CA LYS A 239 8.92 25.96 -16.80
C LYS A 239 10.19 25.12 -16.79
N GLY A 240 10.12 23.80 -16.99
CA GLY A 240 11.23 22.87 -16.89
C GLY A 240 11.83 22.81 -15.49
N TYR A 241 11.02 22.97 -14.47
CA TYR A 241 11.38 22.70 -13.06
C TYR A 241 11.22 21.22 -12.73
N ALA A 242 10.27 20.54 -13.35
CA ALA A 242 10.15 19.11 -13.37
C ALA A 242 10.38 18.60 -14.81
N PRO A 243 10.95 17.39 -15.00
CA PRO A 243 11.15 16.81 -16.32
C PRO A 243 9.85 16.24 -16.87
N ASN A 244 9.73 16.14 -18.20
CA ASN A 244 8.56 15.50 -18.82
C ASN A 244 8.46 14.00 -18.51
N SER A 245 9.57 13.38 -18.10
CA SER A 245 9.59 11.96 -17.67
C SER A 245 8.64 11.65 -16.53
N VAL A 246 8.31 12.63 -15.66
CA VAL A 246 7.41 12.43 -14.52
C VAL A 246 6.06 11.84 -14.93
N ILE A 247 5.60 12.11 -16.15
CA ILE A 247 4.32 11.58 -16.68
C ILE A 247 4.32 10.03 -16.74
N ASN A 248 5.51 9.44 -16.96
CA ASN A 248 5.70 8.00 -17.09
C ASN A 248 6.56 7.41 -15.97
N ASN A 249 7.13 8.25 -15.11
CA ASN A 249 7.95 7.78 -14.00
C ASN A 249 7.10 7.07 -12.97
N THR A 250 7.55 5.89 -12.56
CA THR A 250 7.14 5.27 -11.30
C THR A 250 7.84 5.97 -10.12
N GLN A 251 7.44 5.67 -8.90
CA GLN A 251 8.14 6.12 -7.69
C GLN A 251 9.60 5.64 -7.68
N THR A 252 9.86 4.46 -8.23
CA THR A 252 11.22 3.93 -8.38
C THR A 252 12.04 4.73 -9.39
N THR A 253 11.49 5.02 -10.58
CA THR A 253 12.23 5.75 -11.62
C THR A 253 12.43 7.22 -11.26
N SER A 254 11.46 7.87 -10.60
CA SER A 254 11.66 9.22 -10.08
C SER A 254 12.75 9.27 -9.00
N TRP A 255 12.82 8.23 -8.15
CA TRP A 255 13.91 8.12 -7.20
C TRP A 255 15.27 7.98 -7.87
N GLN A 256 15.38 7.16 -8.93
CA GLN A 256 16.62 6.99 -9.70
C GLN A 256 17.09 8.32 -10.31
N GLU A 257 16.16 9.15 -10.78
CA GLU A 257 16.47 10.51 -11.23
C GLU A 257 17.07 11.38 -10.11
N PHE A 258 16.46 11.37 -8.91
CA PHE A 258 16.99 12.10 -7.76
C PHE A 258 18.35 11.57 -7.31
N ALA A 259 18.53 10.26 -7.26
CA ALA A 259 19.76 9.60 -6.86
C ALA A 259 20.95 9.92 -7.83
N SER A 260 20.69 10.43 -9.03
CA SER A 260 21.73 10.96 -9.92
C SER A 260 22.51 12.15 -9.34
N GLY A 261 21.98 12.82 -8.30
CA GLY A 261 22.58 14.00 -7.66
C GLY A 261 22.37 15.31 -8.40
N ASP A 262 21.52 15.34 -9.43
CA ASP A 262 21.23 16.53 -10.22
C ASP A 262 19.97 17.27 -9.83
N TYR A 263 19.06 16.62 -9.11
CA TYR A 263 17.80 17.21 -8.67
C TYR A 263 17.90 17.82 -7.27
N ALA A 264 17.21 18.95 -7.08
CA ALA A 264 17.11 19.59 -5.78
C ALA A 264 16.13 18.86 -4.86
N PHE A 265 15.00 18.41 -5.41
CA PHE A 265 13.91 17.79 -4.69
C PHE A 265 13.43 16.50 -5.36
N ALA A 266 12.95 15.55 -4.55
CA ALA A 266 12.13 14.43 -4.99
C ALA A 266 10.97 14.24 -4.02
N GLU A 267 9.77 14.11 -4.54
CA GLU A 267 8.66 13.58 -3.76
C GLU A 267 8.74 12.06 -3.76
N ASN A 268 8.87 11.48 -2.58
CA ASN A 268 8.91 10.03 -2.42
C ASN A 268 8.64 9.64 -0.96
N GLY A 269 8.56 8.35 -0.69
CA GLY A 269 8.15 7.86 0.62
C GLY A 269 9.27 7.25 1.46
N THR A 270 8.89 6.73 2.64
CA THR A 270 9.79 6.10 3.61
C THR A 270 10.58 4.94 3.01
N TRP A 271 10.01 4.21 2.06
CA TRP A 271 10.66 3.08 1.37
C TRP A 271 11.94 3.45 0.62
N GLN A 272 12.24 4.74 0.47
CA GLN A 272 13.49 5.21 -0.12
C GLN A 272 14.59 5.52 0.91
N LEU A 273 14.33 5.39 2.20
CA LEU A 273 15.32 5.72 3.24
C LEU A 273 16.62 4.95 3.06
N ALA A 274 16.54 3.63 2.87
CA ALA A 274 17.73 2.80 2.64
C ALA A 274 18.49 3.17 1.34
N ASN A 275 17.80 3.67 0.33
CA ASN A 275 18.40 4.14 -0.91
C ASN A 275 18.97 5.55 -0.75
N ALA A 276 18.35 6.40 0.07
CA ALA A 276 18.84 7.74 0.39
C ALA A 276 20.20 7.71 1.10
N GLU A 277 20.40 6.76 2.02
CA GLU A 277 21.69 6.53 2.68
C GLU A 277 22.80 6.12 1.68
N LYS A 278 22.44 5.55 0.54
CA LYS A 278 23.37 5.10 -0.51
C LYS A 278 23.54 6.10 -1.64
N ALA A 279 22.83 7.23 -1.63
CA ALA A 279 22.77 8.15 -2.77
C ALA A 279 24.09 8.93 -3.05
N GLY A 280 25.09 8.83 -2.16
CA GLY A 280 26.41 9.46 -2.36
C GLY A 280 26.43 10.97 -2.16
N PHE A 281 25.35 11.58 -1.64
CA PHE A 281 25.25 12.99 -1.28
C PHE A 281 24.43 13.18 -0.01
N GLU A 282 24.67 14.26 0.70
CA GLU A 282 23.85 14.60 1.87
C GLU A 282 22.44 15.02 1.47
N TYR A 283 21.44 14.40 2.07
CA TYR A 283 20.03 14.73 1.89
C TYR A 283 19.39 15.22 3.19
N GLY A 284 18.19 15.72 3.07
CA GLY A 284 17.26 15.94 4.17
C GLY A 284 15.84 15.69 3.69
N VAL A 285 14.89 15.76 4.61
CA VAL A 285 13.48 15.55 4.35
C VAL A 285 12.69 16.69 4.99
N ILE A 286 11.70 17.21 4.26
CA ILE A 286 10.69 18.13 4.76
C ILE A 286 9.30 17.63 4.37
N PRO A 287 8.26 17.93 5.14
CA PRO A 287 6.88 17.73 4.69
C PRO A 287 6.61 18.42 3.36
N VAL A 288 5.65 17.91 2.59
CA VAL A 288 5.17 18.62 1.39
C VAL A 288 4.50 19.92 1.85
N PRO A 289 4.91 21.10 1.36
CA PRO A 289 4.31 22.35 1.82
C PRO A 289 2.91 22.56 1.24
N GLY A 290 2.02 23.13 2.03
CA GLY A 290 0.71 23.57 1.58
C GLY A 290 0.75 24.75 0.63
N ALA A 291 -0.34 25.04 -0.05
CA ALA A 291 -0.45 26.12 -1.02
C ALA A 291 -0.16 27.51 -0.41
N SER A 292 -0.61 27.72 0.81
CA SER A 292 -0.50 29.00 1.55
C SER A 292 0.38 28.88 2.80
N GLY A 293 1.19 27.83 2.89
CA GLY A 293 2.04 27.53 4.03
C GLY A 293 1.48 26.39 4.89
N GLY A 294 2.28 25.96 5.88
CA GLY A 294 2.02 24.76 6.65
C GLY A 294 2.32 23.48 5.90
N ASP A 295 2.18 22.35 6.59
CA ASP A 295 2.43 21.03 6.04
C ASP A 295 1.15 20.49 5.38
N ALA A 296 1.24 20.05 4.13
CA ALA A 296 0.16 19.35 3.46
C ALA A 296 -0.01 17.96 4.07
N ALA A 297 -1.26 17.53 4.29
CA ALA A 297 -1.51 16.14 4.60
C ALA A 297 -1.05 15.27 3.42
N ALA A 298 -0.21 14.27 3.70
CA ALA A 298 0.16 13.25 2.74
C ALA A 298 -0.72 12.00 2.91
N PRO A 299 -0.86 11.14 1.90
CA PRO A 299 -1.67 9.93 2.03
C PRO A 299 -1.01 8.93 2.99
N THR A 300 -1.82 8.33 3.84
CA THR A 300 -1.41 7.14 4.58
C THR A 300 -1.29 5.97 3.61
N GLY A 301 -0.12 5.37 3.54
CA GLY A 301 0.13 4.08 2.93
C GLY A 301 0.46 3.04 4.00
N GLY A 302 0.82 1.85 3.58
CA GLY A 302 1.10 0.71 4.44
C GLY A 302 -0.03 -0.29 4.45
N GLU A 303 0.25 -1.45 5.01
CA GLU A 303 -0.64 -2.59 4.91
C GLU A 303 -1.31 -2.90 6.23
N PHE A 304 -2.46 -3.51 6.12
CA PHE A 304 -3.25 -4.08 7.20
C PHE A 304 -3.11 -5.60 7.19
N VAL A 305 -2.86 -6.17 8.34
CA VAL A 305 -3.04 -7.60 8.55
C VAL A 305 -4.50 -7.85 8.91
N THR A 306 -5.13 -8.77 8.17
CA THR A 306 -6.56 -9.07 8.24
C THR A 306 -6.76 -10.57 8.35
N ILE A 307 -7.94 -10.98 8.85
CA ILE A 307 -8.35 -12.39 8.89
C ILE A 307 -9.55 -12.55 7.95
N PRO A 308 -9.38 -13.22 6.81
CA PRO A 308 -10.49 -13.54 5.92
C PRO A 308 -11.52 -14.48 6.54
N VAL A 309 -12.74 -14.44 5.99
CA VAL A 309 -13.78 -15.42 6.32
C VAL A 309 -13.32 -16.81 5.90
N GLN A 310 -13.46 -17.78 6.80
CA GLN A 310 -13.04 -19.17 6.64
C GLN A 310 -14.24 -20.11 6.67
N GLY A 311 -14.24 -21.13 5.79
CA GLY A 311 -15.18 -22.24 5.86
C GLY A 311 -14.97 -23.10 7.12
N ASP A 312 -13.71 -23.30 7.52
CA ASP A 312 -13.34 -23.96 8.79
C ASP A 312 -13.14 -22.93 9.91
N THR A 313 -14.16 -22.74 10.74
CA THR A 313 -14.13 -21.81 11.86
C THR A 313 -13.12 -22.17 12.95
N GLY A 314 -12.67 -23.43 13.01
CA GLY A 314 -11.62 -23.89 13.93
C GLY A 314 -10.26 -23.22 13.68
N ARG A 315 -10.05 -22.63 12.50
CA ARG A 315 -8.80 -21.96 12.13
C ARG A 315 -8.65 -20.57 12.75
N TYR A 316 -9.74 -19.90 13.12
CA TYR A 316 -9.68 -18.51 13.62
C TYR A 316 -8.80 -18.34 14.85
N ALA A 317 -8.83 -19.26 15.81
CA ALA A 317 -8.03 -19.15 17.03
C ALA A 317 -6.52 -19.09 16.76
N THR A 318 -6.04 -19.81 15.75
CA THR A 318 -4.62 -19.76 15.34
C THR A 318 -4.35 -18.54 14.49
N SER A 319 -5.24 -18.14 13.56
CA SER A 319 -5.10 -16.88 12.80
C SER A 319 -5.02 -15.67 13.74
N GLN A 320 -5.80 -15.63 14.82
CA GLN A 320 -5.72 -14.59 15.86
C GLN A 320 -4.34 -14.56 16.55
N LYS A 321 -3.76 -15.73 16.89
CA LYS A 321 -2.40 -15.82 17.46
C LYS A 321 -1.36 -15.29 16.47
N LEU A 322 -1.46 -15.64 15.20
CA LEU A 322 -0.56 -15.15 14.15
C LEU A 322 -0.63 -13.63 14.01
N VAL A 323 -1.84 -13.06 13.93
CA VAL A 323 -2.03 -11.61 13.87
C VAL A 323 -1.50 -10.93 15.12
N SER A 324 -1.80 -11.46 16.32
CA SER A 324 -1.31 -10.89 17.59
C SER A 324 0.22 -10.94 17.70
N CYS A 325 0.85 -11.99 17.18
CA CYS A 325 2.30 -12.08 17.10
C CYS A 325 2.85 -10.99 16.15
N LEU A 326 2.31 -10.86 14.93
CA LEU A 326 2.76 -9.87 13.95
C LEU A 326 2.60 -8.43 14.44
N THR A 327 1.65 -8.17 15.33
CA THR A 327 1.30 -6.81 15.80
C THR A 327 1.74 -6.52 17.24
N ASN A 328 2.54 -7.38 17.86
CA ASN A 328 3.19 -7.04 19.11
C ASN A 328 4.30 -6.01 18.92
N SER A 329 4.70 -5.28 19.96
CA SER A 329 5.65 -4.17 19.87
C SER A 329 7.05 -4.56 19.34
N GLU A 330 7.49 -5.79 19.59
CA GLU A 330 8.80 -6.28 19.15
C GLU A 330 8.77 -6.59 17.65
N ASN A 331 7.78 -7.36 17.22
CA ASN A 331 7.61 -7.75 15.81
C ASN A 331 7.19 -6.57 14.93
N LEU A 332 6.45 -5.58 15.45
CA LEU A 332 6.20 -4.33 14.74
C LEU A 332 7.50 -3.57 14.49
N LEU A 333 8.39 -3.48 15.48
CA LEU A 333 9.67 -2.80 15.29
C LEU A 333 10.53 -3.50 14.24
N GLU A 334 10.58 -4.84 14.22
CA GLU A 334 11.29 -5.62 13.21
C GLU A 334 10.65 -5.46 11.82
N THR A 335 9.32 -5.54 11.73
CA THR A 335 8.55 -5.30 10.50
C THR A 335 8.86 -3.93 9.93
N ASP A 336 8.72 -2.88 10.74
CA ASP A 336 8.90 -1.50 10.29
C ASP A 336 10.35 -1.21 9.88
N THR A 337 11.31 -1.81 10.56
CA THR A 337 12.73 -1.75 10.16
C THR A 337 12.95 -2.44 8.81
N THR A 338 12.36 -3.62 8.62
CA THR A 338 12.51 -4.41 7.39
C THR A 338 11.83 -3.74 6.19
N LEU A 339 10.63 -3.17 6.40
CA LEU A 339 9.83 -2.54 5.34
C LEU A 339 10.14 -1.04 5.17
N SER A 340 10.97 -0.46 6.04
CA SER A 340 11.20 0.99 6.13
C SER A 340 9.91 1.77 6.37
N TYR A 341 9.10 1.29 7.32
CA TYR A 341 7.83 1.90 7.70
C TYR A 341 7.95 2.65 9.04
N VAL A 342 6.95 3.45 9.34
CA VAL A 342 6.72 4.06 10.64
C VAL A 342 5.70 3.21 11.38
N ALA A 343 6.00 2.88 12.61
CA ALA A 343 5.14 2.02 13.42
C ALA A 343 3.73 2.61 13.62
N PRO A 344 2.72 1.75 13.74
CA PRO A 344 1.34 2.20 13.92
C PRO A 344 1.04 2.64 15.35
N THR A 345 1.94 2.41 16.30
CA THR A 345 1.77 2.74 17.72
C THR A 345 2.83 3.74 18.19
N THR A 346 2.45 4.66 19.08
CA THR A 346 3.38 5.67 19.62
C THR A 346 4.57 5.03 20.35
N GLU A 347 4.34 3.95 21.09
CA GLU A 347 5.41 3.23 21.81
C GLU A 347 6.54 2.78 20.86
N VAL A 348 6.18 2.20 19.73
CA VAL A 348 7.18 1.71 18.76
C VAL A 348 7.77 2.86 17.95
N GLN A 349 6.99 3.90 17.62
CA GLN A 349 7.51 5.14 17.01
C GLN A 349 8.62 5.77 17.85
N ASP A 350 8.42 5.85 19.17
CA ASP A 350 9.43 6.41 20.08
C ASP A 350 10.71 5.55 20.10
N LYS A 351 10.59 4.23 20.04
CA LYS A 351 11.73 3.30 19.90
C LYS A 351 12.46 3.51 18.56
N GLN A 352 11.71 3.66 17.45
CA GLN A 352 12.29 3.93 16.13
C GLN A 352 13.09 5.24 16.13
N VAL A 353 12.53 6.33 16.66
CA VAL A 353 13.22 7.64 16.72
C VAL A 353 14.41 7.61 17.66
N ALA A 354 14.34 6.85 18.77
CA ALA A 354 15.46 6.69 19.69
C ALA A 354 16.62 5.90 19.02
N ALA A 355 16.32 4.94 18.16
CA ALA A 355 17.30 4.19 17.40
C ALA A 355 17.89 4.99 16.21
N ASP A 356 17.05 5.77 15.51
CA ASP A 356 17.46 6.64 14.40
C ASP A 356 16.66 7.96 14.39
N ALA A 357 17.30 9.04 14.82
CA ALA A 357 16.70 10.37 14.87
C ALA A 357 16.26 10.89 13.47
N LYS A 358 16.78 10.34 12.38
CA LYS A 358 16.36 10.69 11.00
C LYS A 358 14.93 10.28 10.70
N LEU A 359 14.35 9.36 11.49
CA LEU A 359 12.95 8.95 11.35
C LEU A 359 11.96 9.96 11.92
N LYS A 360 12.41 10.92 12.77
CA LYS A 360 11.52 11.90 13.38
C LYS A 360 10.63 12.67 12.40
N PRO A 361 11.14 13.21 11.27
CA PRO A 361 10.30 13.88 10.26
C PRO A 361 9.23 12.96 9.66
N TRP A 362 9.55 11.69 9.49
CA TRP A 362 8.63 10.68 8.96
C TRP A 362 7.55 10.31 9.96
N VAL A 363 7.90 10.17 11.24
CA VAL A 363 6.92 9.96 12.31
C VAL A 363 5.94 11.13 12.38
N ASP A 364 6.44 12.37 12.28
CA ASP A 364 5.60 13.57 12.27
C ASP A 364 4.69 13.60 11.02
N ALA A 365 5.22 13.26 9.85
CA ALA A 365 4.45 13.17 8.61
C ALA A 365 3.35 12.10 8.68
N VAL A 366 3.64 10.91 9.25
CA VAL A 366 2.63 9.84 9.44
C VAL A 366 1.55 10.27 10.45
N LYS A 367 1.90 11.00 11.51
CA LYS A 367 0.92 11.55 12.46
C LYS A 367 -0.05 12.52 11.79
N ALA A 368 0.41 13.27 10.79
CA ALA A 368 -0.39 14.23 10.02
C ALA A 368 -1.03 13.60 8.76
N ALA A 369 -0.72 12.35 8.44
CA ALA A 369 -1.19 11.69 7.23
C ALA A 369 -2.71 11.45 7.25
N LYS A 370 -3.31 11.43 6.06
CA LYS A 370 -4.74 11.23 5.85
C LYS A 370 -4.98 9.93 5.08
N GLY A 371 -5.94 9.13 5.54
CA GLY A 371 -6.37 7.93 4.84
C GLY A 371 -7.03 8.24 3.50
N ARG A 372 -6.72 7.46 2.47
CA ARG A 372 -7.30 7.60 1.13
C ARG A 372 -8.80 7.28 1.09
N THR A 373 -9.25 6.38 1.95
CA THR A 373 -10.65 5.95 2.08
C THR A 373 -11.40 6.69 3.19
N SER A 374 -10.76 7.67 3.86
CA SER A 374 -11.41 8.51 4.86
C SER A 374 -12.52 9.39 4.26
N ASP A 375 -13.24 10.12 5.08
CA ASP A 375 -14.37 10.97 4.68
C ASP A 375 -15.52 10.14 4.07
N ASP A 376 -15.77 8.93 4.57
CA ASP A 376 -16.79 7.97 4.11
C ASP A 376 -16.66 7.59 2.62
N LEU A 377 -15.45 7.68 2.08
CA LEU A 377 -15.19 7.32 0.69
C LEU A 377 -15.20 5.81 0.47
N GLY A 378 -14.61 5.03 1.41
CA GLY A 378 -14.58 3.58 1.32
C GLY A 378 -14.25 3.08 -0.09
N THR A 379 -15.11 2.21 -0.62
CA THR A 379 -14.99 1.65 -1.97
C THR A 379 -15.20 2.63 -3.12
N LYS A 380 -15.59 3.88 -2.85
CA LYS A 380 -15.65 4.92 -3.89
C LYS A 380 -14.27 5.44 -4.27
N TYR A 381 -13.28 5.33 -3.34
CA TYR A 381 -11.94 5.86 -3.57
C TYR A 381 -11.26 5.30 -4.82
N PRO A 382 -11.25 3.99 -5.13
CA PRO A 382 -10.61 3.47 -6.34
C PRO A 382 -11.11 4.13 -7.63
N LYS A 383 -12.41 4.38 -7.75
CA LYS A 383 -12.97 5.09 -8.92
C LYS A 383 -12.54 6.56 -8.96
N ILE A 384 -12.51 7.21 -7.81
CA ILE A 384 -12.04 8.60 -7.68
C ILE A 384 -10.56 8.69 -8.08
N SER A 385 -9.72 7.80 -7.55
CA SER A 385 -8.30 7.73 -7.88
C SER A 385 -8.09 7.50 -9.38
N GLU A 386 -8.83 6.55 -9.98
CA GLU A 386 -8.75 6.30 -11.41
C GLU A 386 -9.01 7.56 -12.25
N GLN A 387 -10.04 8.30 -11.94
CA GLN A 387 -10.34 9.53 -12.67
C GLN A 387 -9.33 10.66 -12.37
N MET A 388 -8.76 10.68 -11.16
CA MET A 388 -7.73 11.63 -10.79
C MET A 388 -6.45 11.42 -11.62
N TRP A 389 -5.91 10.19 -11.70
CA TRP A 389 -4.69 9.99 -12.49
C TRP A 389 -4.92 10.21 -13.99
N LYS A 390 -6.12 9.88 -14.53
CA LYS A 390 -6.48 10.20 -15.90
C LYS A 390 -6.47 11.72 -16.15
N ALA A 391 -6.99 12.51 -15.21
CA ALA A 391 -6.94 13.96 -15.29
C ALA A 391 -5.52 14.51 -15.22
N VAL A 392 -4.69 13.98 -14.31
CA VAL A 392 -3.27 14.33 -14.19
C VAL A 392 -2.54 14.04 -15.50
N GLN A 393 -2.67 12.83 -16.05
CA GLN A 393 -2.08 12.43 -17.32
C GLN A 393 -2.50 13.36 -18.47
N SER A 394 -3.81 13.63 -18.60
CA SER A 394 -4.34 14.48 -19.64
C SER A 394 -3.82 15.92 -19.56
N ALA A 395 -3.76 16.49 -18.36
CA ALA A 395 -3.28 17.85 -18.17
C ALA A 395 -1.77 17.96 -18.40
N LEU A 396 -0.96 17.04 -17.85
CA LEU A 396 0.49 17.11 -17.94
C LEU A 396 0.99 16.84 -19.37
N SER A 397 0.35 15.93 -20.11
CA SER A 397 0.62 15.71 -21.52
C SER A 397 0.19 16.87 -22.44
N GLY A 398 -0.63 17.81 -21.94
CA GLY A 398 -1.16 18.91 -22.71
C GLY A 398 -2.39 18.58 -23.54
N SER A 399 -3.00 17.39 -23.33
CA SER A 399 -4.22 16.95 -24.04
C SER A 399 -5.47 17.72 -23.60
N ALA A 400 -5.49 18.24 -22.35
CA ALA A 400 -6.56 19.11 -21.84
C ALA A 400 -5.97 20.15 -20.88
N SER A 401 -6.73 21.22 -20.61
CA SER A 401 -6.38 22.12 -19.51
C SER A 401 -6.58 21.41 -18.15
N PRO A 402 -5.90 21.80 -17.07
CA PRO A 402 -6.16 21.27 -15.73
C PRO A 402 -7.63 21.36 -15.32
N LYS A 403 -8.31 22.43 -15.66
CA LYS A 403 -9.74 22.65 -15.39
C LYS A 403 -10.63 21.64 -16.13
N ASP A 404 -10.40 21.47 -17.44
CA ASP A 404 -11.23 20.58 -18.27
C ASP A 404 -10.98 19.11 -17.90
N ALA A 405 -9.71 18.75 -17.63
CA ALA A 405 -9.34 17.41 -17.20
C ALA A 405 -10.03 17.02 -15.87
N LEU A 406 -9.97 17.89 -14.86
CA LEU A 406 -10.62 17.65 -13.57
C LEU A 406 -12.15 17.73 -13.66
N GLY A 407 -12.70 18.59 -14.50
CA GLY A 407 -14.15 18.64 -14.78
C GLY A 407 -14.65 17.33 -15.39
N SER A 408 -13.90 16.74 -16.33
CA SER A 408 -14.20 15.42 -16.89
C SER A 408 -14.10 14.32 -15.84
N ALA A 409 -13.07 14.34 -14.99
CA ALA A 409 -12.90 13.40 -13.90
C ALA A 409 -14.07 13.46 -12.90
N GLN A 410 -14.46 14.67 -12.48
CA GLN A 410 -15.62 14.87 -11.60
C GLN A 410 -16.93 14.34 -12.19
N SER A 411 -17.13 14.53 -13.48
CA SER A 411 -18.33 14.03 -14.17
C SER A 411 -18.36 12.50 -14.22
N ALA A 412 -17.20 11.85 -14.28
CA ALA A 412 -17.09 10.40 -14.36
C ALA A 412 -17.23 9.69 -13.00
N VAL A 413 -17.04 10.41 -11.86
CA VAL A 413 -17.21 9.83 -10.51
C VAL A 413 -18.61 10.02 -9.95
N LYS A 414 -19.40 10.92 -10.52
CA LYS A 414 -20.84 11.07 -10.20
C LYS A 414 -21.63 9.91 -10.79
#